data_0b2c6697f49133f58858e12c1a24934a
#
_entry.id   0b2c6697f49133f58858e12c1a24934a
#
_cell.length_a   1.000
_cell.length_b   1.000
_cell.length_c   1.000
_cell.angle_alpha   90.00
_cell.angle_beta   90.00
_cell.angle_gamma   90.00
#
_symmetry.space_group_name_H-M   'P 1'
#
loop_
_entity.id
_entity.type
_entity.pdbx_description
1 polymer ?
#
loop_
_entity_poly.entity_id
_entity_poly.type
_entity_poly.pdbx_seq_one_letter_code
_entity_poly.pdbx_strand_id
1 'polypeptide(L)'
;LPIWYLLDLARDLKAKKRAGICGRALEGKNIVLLFEKTSTRTRCAFETAAHDEGAHVTFLDSGSSQVGKKESIEDSAKVLGRFFDGIEYRGFDQKVVEDLAKYSGVPVWNGLTDEDHPTQILADMLTIEEHIAKPLNKCTVAFVGDIRNNMCYAWMYGCAKMGMHFTACTAKEYFPNQELVEQCQEYAKASGGSITLTEDVESGTKGADVLYPCYPTPHGVPEAASPSQPAASAG
;
A
#
# COMPACT_ATOMS: atom_id res chain seq x y z
N LEU A 1 -15.61 0.09 -4.07
CA LEU A 1 -15.81 -1.38 -4.00
C LEU A 1 -15.50 -1.87 -2.59
N PRO A 2 -16.26 -2.84 -2.05
CA PRO A 2 -15.92 -3.46 -0.76
C PRO A 2 -14.52 -4.10 -0.81
N ILE A 3 -13.76 -3.98 0.28
CA ILE A 3 -12.39 -4.55 0.37
C ILE A 3 -12.43 -6.07 0.16
N TRP A 4 -13.42 -6.76 0.72
CA TRP A 4 -13.61 -8.20 0.53
C TRP A 4 -13.74 -8.61 -0.93
N TYR A 5 -14.46 -7.84 -1.73
CA TYR A 5 -14.57 -8.07 -3.17
C TYR A 5 -13.21 -7.98 -3.87
N LEU A 6 -12.37 -7.01 -3.46
CA LEU A 6 -11.03 -6.85 -4.02
C LEU A 6 -10.12 -8.03 -3.67
N LEU A 7 -10.22 -8.55 -2.45
CA LEU A 7 -9.45 -9.74 -2.02
C LEU A 7 -9.91 -10.99 -2.77
N ASP A 8 -11.22 -11.19 -2.93
CA ASP A 8 -11.78 -12.32 -3.69
C ASP A 8 -11.36 -12.25 -5.17
N LEU A 9 -11.43 -11.07 -5.77
CA LEU A 9 -10.97 -10.85 -7.14
C LEU A 9 -9.47 -11.10 -7.29
N ALA A 10 -8.66 -10.60 -6.35
CA ALA A 10 -7.21 -10.83 -6.38
C ALA A 10 -6.86 -12.32 -6.25
N ARG A 11 -7.59 -13.08 -5.44
CA ARG A 11 -7.45 -14.53 -5.30
C ARG A 11 -7.78 -15.27 -6.60
N ASP A 12 -8.90 -14.89 -7.24
CA ASP A 12 -9.31 -15.46 -8.53
C ASP A 12 -8.29 -15.18 -9.62
N LEU A 13 -7.87 -13.92 -9.78
CA LEU A 13 -6.86 -13.53 -10.78
C LEU A 13 -5.51 -14.21 -10.53
N LYS A 14 -5.08 -14.34 -9.28
CA LYS A 14 -3.86 -15.07 -8.91
C LYS A 14 -3.96 -16.55 -9.28
N ALA A 15 -5.10 -17.17 -9.05
CA ALA A 15 -5.34 -18.58 -9.44
C ALA A 15 -5.33 -18.77 -10.96
N LYS A 16 -5.99 -17.88 -11.71
CA LYS A 16 -5.98 -17.87 -13.18
C LYS A 16 -4.56 -17.71 -13.73
N LYS A 17 -3.80 -16.75 -13.22
CA LYS A 17 -2.41 -16.55 -13.63
C LYS A 17 -1.55 -17.79 -13.40
N ARG A 18 -1.67 -18.45 -12.23
CA ARG A 18 -0.95 -19.71 -11.94
C ARG A 18 -1.36 -20.85 -12.86
N ALA A 19 -2.59 -20.86 -13.33
CA ALA A 19 -3.11 -21.83 -14.30
C ALA A 19 -2.75 -21.49 -15.76
N GLY A 20 -2.02 -20.40 -16.00
CA GLY A 20 -1.68 -19.95 -17.36
C GLY A 20 -2.86 -19.37 -18.13
N ILE A 21 -3.92 -18.94 -17.43
CA ILE A 21 -5.11 -18.33 -18.02
C ILE A 21 -4.91 -16.83 -18.01
N CYS A 22 -4.73 -16.24 -19.20
CA CYS A 22 -4.71 -14.79 -19.38
C CYS A 22 -6.13 -14.24 -19.43
N GLY A 23 -6.37 -13.15 -18.71
CA GLY A 23 -7.61 -12.41 -18.76
C GLY A 23 -7.68 -11.47 -19.96
N ARG A 24 -8.86 -10.88 -20.17
CA ARG A 24 -9.13 -9.83 -21.16
C ARG A 24 -10.05 -8.75 -20.59
N ALA A 25 -10.08 -8.64 -19.28
CA ALA A 25 -10.98 -7.70 -18.60
C ALA A 25 -10.65 -6.23 -18.93
N LEU A 26 -9.40 -5.96 -19.30
CA LEU A 26 -8.91 -4.63 -19.65
C LEU A 26 -8.48 -4.52 -21.13
N GLU A 27 -8.99 -5.41 -22.01
CA GLU A 27 -8.66 -5.35 -23.43
C GLU A 27 -8.99 -3.99 -24.06
N GLY A 28 -8.01 -3.41 -24.74
CA GLY A 28 -8.14 -2.08 -25.38
C GLY A 28 -8.07 -0.91 -24.41
N LYS A 29 -7.84 -1.13 -23.11
CA LYS A 29 -7.62 -0.08 -22.12
C LYS A 29 -6.18 0.39 -22.12
N ASN A 30 -6.00 1.68 -21.84
CA ASN A 30 -4.70 2.33 -21.70
C ASN A 30 -4.55 2.83 -20.27
N ILE A 31 -3.50 2.40 -19.57
CA ILE A 31 -3.23 2.76 -18.20
C ILE A 31 -1.91 3.52 -18.14
N VAL A 32 -1.87 4.62 -17.41
CA VAL A 32 -0.61 5.33 -17.12
C VAL A 32 -0.13 5.00 -15.71
N LEU A 33 1.17 4.73 -15.60
CA LEU A 33 1.89 4.62 -14.33
C LEU A 33 2.71 5.88 -14.15
N LEU A 34 2.30 6.72 -13.19
CA LEU A 34 2.90 8.02 -12.92
C LEU A 34 3.75 7.94 -11.65
N PHE A 35 5.08 7.98 -11.80
CA PHE A 35 6.03 7.75 -10.72
C PHE A 35 6.88 8.99 -10.43
N GLU A 36 6.77 9.52 -9.23
CA GLU A 36 7.70 10.50 -8.67
C GLU A 36 8.77 9.82 -7.81
N LYS A 37 8.44 8.67 -7.22
CA LYS A 37 9.39 7.79 -6.50
C LYS A 37 9.67 6.55 -7.31
N THR A 38 10.94 6.18 -7.43
CA THR A 38 11.34 4.92 -8.07
C THR A 38 10.80 3.69 -7.34
N SER A 39 10.44 2.66 -8.08
CA SER A 39 10.04 1.37 -7.53
C SER A 39 10.12 0.27 -8.58
N THR A 40 10.85 -0.78 -8.29
CA THR A 40 10.89 -1.96 -9.14
C THR A 40 9.61 -2.79 -8.97
N ARG A 41 9.25 -3.12 -7.73
CA ARG A 41 8.14 -4.03 -7.45
C ARG A 41 6.79 -3.48 -7.89
N THR A 42 6.45 -2.26 -7.52
CA THR A 42 5.16 -1.64 -7.88
C THR A 42 5.03 -1.50 -9.39
N ARG A 43 6.08 -1.00 -10.07
CA ARG A 43 6.08 -0.87 -11.52
C ARG A 43 5.85 -2.22 -12.19
N CYS A 44 6.69 -3.23 -11.91
CA CYS A 44 6.54 -4.54 -12.51
C CYS A 44 5.18 -5.20 -12.22
N ALA A 45 4.64 -5.01 -11.00
CA ALA A 45 3.34 -5.57 -10.65
C ALA A 45 2.22 -4.97 -11.50
N PHE A 46 2.16 -3.64 -11.62
CA PHE A 46 1.13 -2.98 -12.43
C PHE A 46 1.31 -3.25 -13.93
N GLU A 47 2.53 -3.17 -14.46
CA GLU A 47 2.80 -3.50 -15.88
C GLU A 47 2.37 -4.93 -16.20
N THR A 48 2.76 -5.90 -15.36
CA THR A 48 2.43 -7.30 -15.58
C THR A 48 0.93 -7.57 -15.44
N ALA A 49 0.28 -7.04 -14.41
CA ALA A 49 -1.15 -7.23 -14.18
C ALA A 49 -1.98 -6.62 -15.32
N ALA A 50 -1.63 -5.42 -15.77
CA ALA A 50 -2.30 -4.78 -16.89
C ALA A 50 -2.14 -5.59 -18.20
N HIS A 51 -0.93 -6.08 -18.46
CA HIS A 51 -0.65 -6.93 -19.62
C HIS A 51 -1.43 -8.25 -19.58
N ASP A 52 -1.46 -8.92 -18.43
CA ASP A 52 -2.19 -10.18 -18.24
C ASP A 52 -3.69 -10.02 -18.53
N GLU A 53 -4.25 -8.83 -18.30
CA GLU A 53 -5.66 -8.50 -18.55
C GLU A 53 -5.91 -7.79 -19.89
N GLY A 54 -4.89 -7.65 -20.76
CA GLY A 54 -5.02 -7.13 -22.10
C GLY A 54 -4.94 -5.62 -22.24
N ALA A 55 -4.49 -4.90 -21.21
CA ALA A 55 -4.29 -3.46 -21.27
C ALA A 55 -2.92 -3.06 -21.83
N HIS A 56 -2.84 -1.84 -22.35
CA HIS A 56 -1.60 -1.15 -22.65
C HIS A 56 -1.16 -0.28 -21.48
N VAL A 57 0.15 -0.18 -21.26
CA VAL A 57 0.74 0.62 -20.19
C VAL A 57 1.69 1.66 -20.73
N THR A 58 1.57 2.89 -20.23
CA THR A 58 2.53 3.97 -20.43
C THR A 58 3.17 4.29 -19.09
N PHE A 59 4.50 4.26 -19.04
CA PHE A 59 5.24 4.63 -17.84
C PHE A 59 5.77 6.06 -17.96
N LEU A 60 5.44 6.89 -16.98
CA LEU A 60 5.92 8.26 -16.84
C LEU A 60 6.63 8.43 -15.50
N ASP A 61 7.91 8.74 -15.54
CA ASP A 61 8.68 9.10 -14.35
C ASP A 61 8.86 10.63 -14.21
N SER A 62 9.41 11.05 -13.09
CA SER A 62 9.67 12.47 -12.83
C SER A 62 10.65 13.11 -13.80
N GLY A 63 11.48 12.32 -14.50
CA GLY A 63 12.41 12.79 -15.52
C GLY A 63 11.74 13.04 -16.87
N SER A 64 10.75 12.21 -17.22
CA SER A 64 10.03 12.23 -18.50
C SER A 64 8.71 12.98 -18.45
N SER A 65 8.25 13.42 -17.27
CA SER A 65 6.96 14.08 -17.05
C SER A 65 7.10 15.55 -16.67
N GLN A 66 6.12 16.38 -17.09
CA GLN A 66 5.98 17.78 -16.67
C GLN A 66 4.94 17.95 -15.54
N VAL A 67 4.30 16.87 -15.11
CA VAL A 67 3.28 16.87 -14.05
C VAL A 67 3.86 17.48 -12.77
N GLY A 68 3.13 18.45 -12.21
CA GLY A 68 3.56 19.14 -10.98
C GLY A 68 4.76 20.08 -11.12
N LYS A 69 5.30 20.30 -12.34
CA LYS A 69 6.44 21.19 -12.59
C LYS A 69 6.05 22.49 -13.28
N LYS A 70 5.56 22.40 -14.52
CA LYS A 70 5.11 23.53 -15.32
C LYS A 70 3.60 23.66 -15.39
N GLU A 71 2.91 22.55 -15.09
CA GLU A 71 1.46 22.46 -15.10
C GLU A 71 0.95 22.16 -13.69
N SER A 72 -0.25 22.65 -13.37
CA SER A 72 -0.92 22.27 -12.13
C SER A 72 -1.28 20.78 -12.15
N ILE A 73 -1.41 20.16 -10.97
CA ILE A 73 -1.89 18.78 -10.88
C ILE A 73 -3.30 18.66 -11.45
N GLU A 74 -4.15 19.66 -11.27
CA GLU A 74 -5.50 19.70 -11.82
C GLU A 74 -5.49 19.64 -13.37
N ASP A 75 -4.67 20.45 -14.02
CA ASP A 75 -4.58 20.47 -15.49
C ASP A 75 -3.99 19.17 -16.02
N SER A 76 -2.91 18.69 -15.40
CA SER A 76 -2.30 17.41 -15.74
C SER A 76 -3.28 16.25 -15.57
N ALA A 77 -4.09 16.23 -14.50
CA ALA A 77 -5.10 15.22 -14.26
C ALA A 77 -6.15 15.20 -15.38
N LYS A 78 -6.66 16.37 -15.77
CA LYS A 78 -7.63 16.51 -16.88
C LYS A 78 -7.07 16.01 -18.19
N VAL A 79 -5.81 16.31 -18.48
CA VAL A 79 -5.12 15.86 -19.70
C VAL A 79 -4.94 14.34 -19.69
N LEU A 80 -4.39 13.78 -18.59
CA LEU A 80 -4.18 12.35 -18.45
C LEU A 80 -5.50 11.56 -18.54
N GLY A 81 -6.57 12.08 -17.95
CA GLY A 81 -7.89 11.46 -18.02
C GLY A 81 -8.53 11.48 -19.43
N ARG A 82 -7.95 12.24 -20.38
CA ARG A 82 -8.37 12.20 -21.81
C ARG A 82 -7.58 11.18 -22.62
N PHE A 83 -6.37 10.85 -22.20
CA PHE A 83 -5.53 9.86 -22.88
C PHE A 83 -5.72 8.45 -22.33
N PHE A 84 -5.96 8.32 -21.02
CA PHE A 84 -5.89 7.05 -20.32
C PHE A 84 -7.23 6.67 -19.69
N ASP A 85 -7.47 5.38 -19.57
CA ASP A 85 -8.63 4.79 -18.90
C ASP A 85 -8.43 4.62 -17.40
N GLY A 86 -7.20 4.79 -16.90
CA GLY A 86 -6.85 4.71 -15.50
C GLY A 86 -5.44 5.22 -15.22
N ILE A 87 -5.22 5.69 -13.99
CA ILE A 87 -3.95 6.28 -13.54
C ILE A 87 -3.48 5.55 -12.28
N GLU A 88 -2.28 5.01 -12.30
CA GLU A 88 -1.59 4.62 -11.08
C GLU A 88 -0.60 5.73 -10.71
N TYR A 89 -0.61 6.14 -9.45
CA TYR A 89 0.29 7.15 -8.93
C TYR A 89 1.15 6.58 -7.80
N ARG A 90 2.45 6.81 -7.91
CA ARG A 90 3.41 6.54 -6.85
C ARG A 90 4.31 7.75 -6.62
N GLY A 91 4.17 8.38 -5.48
CA GLY A 91 4.87 9.64 -5.20
C GLY A 91 5.02 9.94 -3.71
N PHE A 92 5.03 11.23 -3.41
CA PHE A 92 5.26 11.75 -2.07
C PHE A 92 3.96 12.20 -1.41
N ASP A 93 3.30 13.18 -1.99
CA ASP A 93 2.20 13.90 -1.38
C ASP A 93 0.87 13.19 -1.63
N GLN A 94 0.14 12.91 -0.55
CA GLN A 94 -1.22 12.33 -0.60
C GLN A 94 -2.18 13.24 -1.38
N LYS A 95 -2.02 14.55 -1.26
CA LYS A 95 -2.85 15.52 -1.98
C LYS A 95 -2.77 15.36 -3.51
N VAL A 96 -1.63 14.97 -4.04
CA VAL A 96 -1.46 14.76 -5.49
C VAL A 96 -2.34 13.61 -5.98
N VAL A 97 -2.34 12.46 -5.30
CA VAL A 97 -3.18 11.33 -5.71
C VAL A 97 -4.67 11.63 -5.56
N GLU A 98 -5.04 12.41 -4.55
CA GLU A 98 -6.43 12.87 -4.34
C GLU A 98 -6.88 13.84 -5.45
N ASP A 99 -6.04 14.79 -5.82
CA ASP A 99 -6.32 15.73 -6.91
C ASP A 99 -6.37 15.00 -8.27
N LEU A 100 -5.49 14.04 -8.53
CA LEU A 100 -5.59 13.17 -9.70
C LEU A 100 -6.94 12.45 -9.73
N ALA A 101 -7.36 11.85 -8.62
CA ALA A 101 -8.64 11.16 -8.53
C ALA A 101 -9.85 12.11 -8.72
N LYS A 102 -9.75 13.32 -8.20
CA LYS A 102 -10.80 14.33 -8.27
C LYS A 102 -11.00 14.90 -9.68
N TYR A 103 -9.91 15.14 -10.40
CA TYR A 103 -9.96 15.93 -11.63
C TYR A 103 -9.77 15.13 -12.91
N SER A 104 -9.24 13.91 -12.87
CA SER A 104 -9.00 13.11 -14.09
C SER A 104 -10.26 12.55 -14.75
N GLY A 105 -11.29 12.25 -13.94
CA GLY A 105 -12.51 11.60 -14.42
C GLY A 105 -12.36 10.10 -14.73
N VAL A 106 -11.21 9.50 -14.39
CA VAL A 106 -10.92 8.07 -14.53
C VAL A 106 -10.49 7.47 -13.19
N PRO A 107 -10.54 6.13 -13.00
CA PRO A 107 -10.01 5.49 -11.81
C PRO A 107 -8.55 5.83 -11.55
N VAL A 108 -8.23 6.12 -10.27
CA VAL A 108 -6.87 6.39 -9.82
C VAL A 108 -6.51 5.44 -8.69
N TRP A 109 -5.36 4.79 -8.81
CA TRP A 109 -4.80 3.89 -7.79
C TRP A 109 -3.63 4.55 -7.08
N ASN A 110 -3.68 4.55 -5.75
CA ASN A 110 -2.56 4.95 -4.92
C ASN A 110 -1.56 3.79 -4.82
N GLY A 111 -0.48 3.82 -5.59
CA GLY A 111 0.61 2.85 -5.53
C GLY A 111 1.55 3.06 -4.34
N LEU A 112 1.62 4.26 -3.80
CA LEU A 112 2.25 4.67 -2.54
C LEU A 112 2.32 6.19 -2.46
N THR A 113 2.05 6.73 -1.29
CA THR A 113 2.44 8.09 -0.88
C THR A 113 3.27 8.05 0.42
N ASP A 114 3.68 9.20 0.94
CA ASP A 114 4.31 9.25 2.26
C ASP A 114 3.33 8.93 3.40
N GLU A 115 2.02 9.04 3.14
CA GLU A 115 0.96 8.83 4.12
C GLU A 115 0.33 7.44 4.05
N ASP A 116 0.24 6.82 2.86
CA ASP A 116 -0.49 5.56 2.72
C ASP A 116 0.08 4.65 1.61
N HIS A 117 -0.15 3.35 1.75
CA HIS A 117 0.19 2.34 0.73
C HIS A 117 -0.91 1.26 0.65
N PRO A 118 -2.11 1.61 0.19
CA PRO A 118 -3.29 0.74 0.28
C PRO A 118 -3.16 -0.55 -0.53
N THR A 119 -2.45 -0.52 -1.67
CA THR A 119 -2.23 -1.72 -2.49
C THR A 119 -1.36 -2.76 -1.79
N GLN A 120 -0.40 -2.33 -0.96
CA GLN A 120 0.41 -3.25 -0.15
C GLN A 120 -0.44 -3.94 0.92
N ILE A 121 -1.35 -3.21 1.58
CA ILE A 121 -2.21 -3.79 2.61
C ILE A 121 -3.15 -4.86 2.03
N LEU A 122 -3.67 -4.66 0.82
CA LEU A 122 -4.47 -5.69 0.15
C LEU A 122 -3.63 -6.95 -0.12
N ALA A 123 -2.38 -6.79 -0.55
CA ALA A 123 -1.46 -7.92 -0.76
C ALA A 123 -1.13 -8.65 0.55
N ASP A 124 -0.88 -7.90 1.61
CA ASP A 124 -0.57 -8.44 2.93
C ASP A 124 -1.78 -9.19 3.52
N MET A 125 -2.99 -8.64 3.39
CA MET A 125 -4.23 -9.31 3.81
C MET A 125 -4.47 -10.62 3.05
N LEU A 126 -4.28 -10.63 1.74
CA LEU A 126 -4.39 -11.86 0.94
C LEU A 126 -3.34 -12.88 1.38
N THR A 127 -2.13 -12.44 1.71
CA THR A 127 -1.07 -13.31 2.23
C THR A 127 -1.46 -13.92 3.59
N ILE A 128 -2.06 -13.14 4.48
CA ILE A 128 -2.57 -13.66 5.75
C ILE A 128 -3.62 -14.73 5.52
N GLU A 129 -4.61 -14.49 4.64
CA GLU A 129 -5.64 -15.48 4.32
C GLU A 129 -5.08 -16.78 3.71
N GLU A 130 -3.99 -16.68 2.96
CA GLU A 130 -3.34 -17.86 2.36
C GLU A 130 -2.53 -18.70 3.36
N HIS A 131 -2.09 -18.12 4.48
CA HIS A 131 -1.14 -18.76 5.40
C HIS A 131 -1.70 -18.99 6.80
N ILE A 132 -2.75 -18.28 7.18
CA ILE A 132 -3.33 -18.37 8.52
C ILE A 132 -4.77 -18.88 8.39
N ALA A 133 -5.03 -20.06 8.95
CA ALA A 133 -6.36 -20.69 8.94
C ALA A 133 -7.31 -20.02 9.97
N LYS A 134 -7.50 -18.69 9.83
CA LYS A 134 -8.29 -17.85 10.74
C LYS A 134 -8.90 -16.70 9.94
N PRO A 135 -10.18 -16.37 10.09
CA PRO A 135 -10.79 -15.23 9.42
C PRO A 135 -10.04 -13.92 9.75
N LEU A 136 -9.86 -13.04 8.77
CA LEU A 136 -9.12 -11.77 8.95
C LEU A 136 -9.64 -10.97 10.15
N ASN A 137 -10.95 -10.85 10.31
CA ASN A 137 -11.56 -10.13 11.44
C ASN A 137 -11.36 -10.79 12.82
N LYS A 138 -10.63 -11.89 12.89
CA LYS A 138 -10.18 -12.53 14.13
C LYS A 138 -8.67 -12.50 14.28
N CYS A 139 -7.95 -12.00 13.27
CA CYS A 139 -6.51 -11.90 13.31
C CYS A 139 -6.05 -10.67 14.09
N THR A 140 -4.96 -10.85 14.81
CA THR A 140 -4.24 -9.79 15.53
C THR A 140 -2.91 -9.54 14.85
N VAL A 141 -2.66 -8.29 14.47
CA VAL A 141 -1.41 -7.84 13.87
C VAL A 141 -0.66 -6.97 14.87
N ALA A 142 0.59 -7.30 15.16
CA ALA A 142 1.48 -6.45 15.94
C ALA A 142 2.55 -5.84 15.04
N PHE A 143 2.59 -4.51 14.98
CA PHE A 143 3.58 -3.73 14.26
C PHE A 143 4.62 -3.22 15.26
N VAL A 144 5.91 -3.52 15.03
CA VAL A 144 6.98 -3.20 15.98
C VAL A 144 8.06 -2.37 15.30
N GLY A 145 8.42 -1.25 15.90
CA GLY A 145 9.49 -0.38 15.42
C GLY A 145 9.08 1.07 15.23
N ASP A 146 9.63 1.77 14.25
CA ASP A 146 9.19 3.14 13.90
C ASP A 146 7.83 3.08 13.19
N ILE A 147 6.82 3.66 13.84
CA ILE A 147 5.43 3.63 13.36
C ILE A 147 5.01 4.94 12.66
N ARG A 148 5.93 5.90 12.49
CA ARG A 148 5.67 7.14 11.76
C ARG A 148 5.98 6.98 10.28
N ASN A 149 5.32 6.04 9.64
CA ASN A 149 5.51 5.76 8.24
C ASN A 149 4.21 5.27 7.58
N ASN A 150 4.17 5.36 6.24
CA ASN A 150 3.00 4.98 5.44
C ASN A 150 2.55 3.53 5.65
N MET A 151 3.47 2.60 5.94
CA MET A 151 3.10 1.20 6.15
C MET A 151 2.31 1.00 7.44
N CYS A 152 2.74 1.63 8.55
CA CYS A 152 1.98 1.56 9.79
C CYS A 152 0.59 2.19 9.64
N TYR A 153 0.51 3.35 8.98
CA TYR A 153 -0.76 4.04 8.76
C TYR A 153 -1.70 3.20 7.88
N ALA A 154 -1.18 2.64 6.79
CA ALA A 154 -1.92 1.73 5.93
C ALA A 154 -2.44 0.50 6.69
N TRP A 155 -1.62 -0.10 7.58
CA TRP A 155 -2.04 -1.18 8.46
C TRP A 155 -3.12 -0.76 9.45
N MET A 156 -3.00 0.43 10.06
CA MET A 156 -4.03 0.96 10.96
C MET A 156 -5.38 1.12 10.24
N TYR A 157 -5.39 1.74 9.06
CA TYR A 157 -6.60 1.88 8.25
C TYR A 157 -7.16 0.53 7.81
N GLY A 158 -6.31 -0.35 7.30
CA GLY A 158 -6.71 -1.66 6.81
C GLY A 158 -7.33 -2.52 7.91
N CYS A 159 -6.65 -2.67 9.04
CA CYS A 159 -7.16 -3.41 10.20
C CYS A 159 -8.47 -2.81 10.73
N ALA A 160 -8.50 -1.48 10.87
CA ALA A 160 -9.69 -0.77 11.34
C ALA A 160 -10.91 -1.02 10.46
N LYS A 161 -10.76 -1.01 9.14
CA LYS A 161 -11.87 -1.22 8.19
C LYS A 161 -12.28 -2.69 8.06
N MET A 162 -11.35 -3.62 8.27
CA MET A 162 -11.58 -5.07 8.14
C MET A 162 -12.01 -5.76 9.45
N GLY A 163 -12.13 -5.00 10.54
CA GLY A 163 -12.49 -5.56 11.84
C GLY A 163 -11.38 -6.39 12.49
N MET A 164 -10.13 -6.21 12.04
CA MET A 164 -8.95 -6.85 12.62
C MET A 164 -8.49 -6.14 13.89
N HIS A 165 -7.65 -6.82 14.68
CA HIS A 165 -7.04 -6.23 15.85
C HIS A 165 -5.60 -5.82 15.51
N PHE A 166 -5.27 -4.55 15.77
CA PHE A 166 -3.95 -4.00 15.47
C PHE A 166 -3.32 -3.42 16.74
N THR A 167 -2.06 -3.77 16.96
CA THR A 167 -1.25 -3.20 18.04
C THR A 167 0.05 -2.64 17.48
N ALA A 168 0.28 -1.36 17.65
CA ALA A 168 1.55 -0.73 17.34
C ALA A 168 2.42 -0.61 18.58
N CYS A 169 3.62 -1.20 18.54
CA CYS A 169 4.57 -1.26 19.65
C CYS A 169 5.77 -0.38 19.36
N THR A 170 5.87 0.76 20.05
CA THR A 170 6.98 1.71 19.91
C THR A 170 7.06 2.63 21.11
N ALA A 171 8.15 3.38 21.24
CA ALA A 171 8.26 4.44 22.25
C ALA A 171 7.24 5.58 21.95
N LYS A 172 6.74 6.22 23.01
CA LYS A 172 5.66 7.21 22.93
C LYS A 172 5.94 8.38 21.99
N GLU A 173 7.20 8.81 21.89
CA GLU A 173 7.63 9.88 20.99
C GLU A 173 7.48 9.53 19.49
N TYR A 174 7.29 8.26 19.17
CA TYR A 174 7.04 7.77 17.80
C TYR A 174 5.57 7.48 17.51
N PHE A 175 4.66 7.77 18.43
CA PHE A 175 3.23 7.58 18.17
C PHE A 175 2.76 8.47 17.03
N PRO A 176 1.82 8.00 16.18
CA PRO A 176 1.21 8.80 15.14
C PRO A 176 0.47 10.00 15.74
N ASN A 177 0.08 10.95 14.90
CA ASN A 177 -0.77 12.04 15.36
C ASN A 177 -2.09 11.50 15.93
N GLN A 178 -2.61 12.19 16.92
CA GLN A 178 -3.79 11.74 17.66
C GLN A 178 -5.05 11.67 16.79
N GLU A 179 -5.20 12.57 15.82
CA GLU A 179 -6.35 12.62 14.90
C GLU A 179 -6.43 11.33 14.05
N LEU A 180 -5.30 10.87 13.51
CA LEU A 180 -5.21 9.61 12.79
C LEU A 180 -5.61 8.41 13.66
N VAL A 181 -5.10 8.38 14.89
CA VAL A 181 -5.39 7.30 15.83
C VAL A 181 -6.87 7.24 16.17
N GLU A 182 -7.48 8.39 16.50
CA GLU A 182 -8.90 8.52 16.83
C GLU A 182 -9.77 8.10 15.65
N GLN A 183 -9.46 8.53 14.43
CA GLN A 183 -10.17 8.14 13.22
C GLN A 183 -10.12 6.62 13.00
N CYS A 184 -8.93 6.02 13.14
CA CYS A 184 -8.78 4.57 13.01
C CYS A 184 -9.52 3.81 14.12
N GLN A 185 -9.55 4.31 15.34
CA GLN A 185 -10.31 3.72 16.44
C GLN A 185 -11.82 3.79 16.21
N GLU A 186 -12.35 4.87 15.63
CA GLU A 186 -13.75 4.97 15.22
C GLU A 186 -14.11 3.93 14.14
N TYR A 187 -13.27 3.80 13.11
CA TYR A 187 -13.48 2.77 12.10
C TYR A 187 -13.42 1.35 12.68
N ALA A 188 -12.46 1.09 13.56
CA ALA A 188 -12.32 -0.21 14.22
C ALA A 188 -13.54 -0.53 15.10
N LYS A 189 -14.05 0.44 15.84
CA LYS A 189 -15.28 0.28 16.63
C LYS A 189 -16.49 -0.07 15.76
N ALA A 190 -16.61 0.57 14.60
CA ALA A 190 -17.71 0.31 13.66
C ALA A 190 -17.62 -1.08 13.01
N SER A 191 -16.41 -1.59 12.77
CA SER A 191 -16.16 -2.89 12.12
C SER A 191 -16.02 -4.08 13.08
N GLY A 192 -15.89 -3.81 14.39
CA GLY A 192 -15.66 -4.83 15.43
C GLY A 192 -14.20 -5.17 15.68
N GLY A 193 -13.26 -4.36 15.16
CA GLY A 193 -11.83 -4.47 15.40
C GLY A 193 -11.32 -3.61 16.56
N SER A 194 -10.00 -3.47 16.65
CA SER A 194 -9.36 -2.58 17.63
C SER A 194 -8.03 -2.03 17.13
N ILE A 195 -7.69 -0.80 17.55
CA ILE A 195 -6.40 -0.15 17.32
C ILE A 195 -5.81 0.21 18.68
N THR A 196 -4.65 -0.35 19.00
CA THR A 196 -3.94 -0.16 20.26
C THR A 196 -2.53 0.35 20.02
N LEU A 197 -2.07 1.27 20.85
CA LEU A 197 -0.69 1.74 20.89
C LEU A 197 -0.10 1.39 22.25
N THR A 198 1.13 0.89 22.28
CA THR A 198 1.82 0.52 23.53
C THR A 198 3.32 0.71 23.42
N GLU A 199 3.95 1.02 24.55
CA GLU A 199 5.42 1.04 24.68
C GLU A 199 5.94 -0.35 25.13
N ASP A 200 5.07 -1.21 25.62
CA ASP A 200 5.41 -2.56 26.05
C ASP A 200 5.32 -3.54 24.87
N VAL A 201 6.49 -3.87 24.32
CA VAL A 201 6.60 -4.78 23.17
C VAL A 201 6.19 -6.20 23.55
N GLU A 202 6.50 -6.67 24.74
CA GLU A 202 6.17 -8.02 25.19
C GLU A 202 4.65 -8.21 25.26
N SER A 203 3.95 -7.31 25.93
CA SER A 203 2.49 -7.38 26.03
C SER A 203 1.81 -7.13 24.69
N GLY A 204 2.33 -6.21 23.88
CA GLY A 204 1.75 -5.82 22.60
C GLY A 204 1.91 -6.86 21.50
N THR A 205 2.91 -7.73 21.58
CA THR A 205 3.12 -8.84 20.63
C THR A 205 2.53 -10.16 21.10
N LYS A 206 2.15 -10.25 22.37
CA LYS A 206 1.64 -11.48 22.96
C LYS A 206 0.34 -11.94 22.30
N GLY A 207 0.36 -13.11 21.70
CA GLY A 207 -0.80 -13.69 21.03
C GLY A 207 -1.11 -13.09 19.66
N ALA A 208 -0.22 -12.27 19.10
CA ALA A 208 -0.36 -11.79 17.73
C ALA A 208 -0.24 -12.95 16.73
N ASP A 209 -1.12 -12.95 15.74
CA ASP A 209 -1.07 -13.90 14.63
C ASP A 209 -0.03 -13.48 13.58
N VAL A 210 0.20 -12.17 13.48
CA VAL A 210 1.15 -11.56 12.52
C VAL A 210 2.05 -10.58 13.25
N LEU A 211 3.34 -10.73 13.06
CA LEU A 211 4.35 -9.77 13.50
C LEU A 211 4.90 -9.03 12.29
N TYR A 212 4.79 -7.71 12.28
CA TYR A 212 5.31 -6.83 11.24
C TYR A 212 6.45 -5.96 11.81
N PRO A 213 7.71 -6.38 11.66
CA PRO A 213 8.83 -5.58 12.13
C PRO A 213 9.12 -4.46 11.12
N CYS A 214 9.22 -3.23 11.61
CA CYS A 214 9.73 -2.10 10.85
C CYS A 214 11.07 -1.67 11.44
N TYR A 215 12.13 -1.90 10.72
CA TYR A 215 13.44 -1.39 11.14
C TYR A 215 13.43 0.13 10.97
N PRO A 216 13.85 0.89 11.99
CA PRO A 216 14.04 2.32 11.82
C PRO A 216 15.04 2.52 10.68
N THR A 217 14.58 3.11 9.59
CA THR A 217 15.50 3.71 8.63
C THR A 217 16.07 4.93 9.36
N PRO A 218 17.38 5.00 9.63
CA PRO A 218 17.95 6.15 10.31
C PRO A 218 17.72 7.36 9.40
N HIS A 219 16.72 8.18 9.66
CA HIS A 219 16.64 9.50 9.08
C HIS A 219 17.84 10.29 9.57
N GLY A 220 18.87 10.42 8.72
CA GLY A 220 20.08 11.18 9.01
C GLY A 220 21.37 10.38 9.25
N VAL A 221 21.35 9.04 9.16
CA VAL A 221 22.61 8.27 9.14
C VAL A 221 23.04 8.07 7.67
N PRO A 222 24.26 8.47 7.28
CA PRO A 222 24.76 8.20 5.94
C PRO A 222 24.73 6.71 5.63
N GLU A 223 24.46 6.34 4.38
CA GLU A 223 24.33 4.96 3.86
C GLU A 223 25.52 4.02 4.21
N ALA A 224 26.64 4.60 4.67
CA ALA A 224 27.85 3.88 5.10
C ALA A 224 27.76 3.15 6.46
N ALA A 225 26.66 3.26 7.21
CA ALA A 225 26.51 2.66 8.54
C ALA A 225 25.54 1.46 8.60
N SER A 226 25.04 0.98 7.47
CA SER A 226 24.31 -0.30 7.45
C SER A 226 25.30 -1.45 7.71
N PRO A 227 25.03 -2.34 8.69
CA PRO A 227 25.88 -3.51 8.87
C PRO A 227 25.84 -4.32 7.56
N SER A 228 27.00 -4.55 6.98
CA SER A 228 27.18 -5.42 5.83
C SER A 228 26.54 -6.77 6.13
N GLN A 229 25.59 -7.21 5.31
CA GLN A 229 25.11 -8.59 5.34
C GLN A 229 26.34 -9.52 5.24
N PRO A 230 26.42 -10.56 6.09
CA PRO A 230 27.50 -11.53 5.95
C PRO A 230 27.41 -12.15 4.54
N ALA A 231 28.52 -12.13 3.82
CA ALA A 231 28.63 -12.75 2.52
C ALA A 231 28.18 -14.21 2.64
N ALA A 232 27.21 -14.61 1.84
CA ALA A 232 26.84 -16.01 1.70
C ALA A 232 28.07 -16.75 1.20
N SER A 233 28.64 -17.63 2.05
CA SER A 233 29.70 -18.52 1.67
C SER A 233 29.18 -19.46 0.60
N ALA A 234 29.74 -19.34 -0.62
CA ALA A 234 29.57 -20.32 -1.66
C ALA A 234 30.17 -21.65 -1.17
N GLY A 235 29.35 -22.68 -1.13
CA GLY A 235 29.71 -24.07 -0.97
C GLY A 235 28.90 -24.91 -1.94
#